data_97b3901175a010d00e1af79fd9efc87b
#
_entry.id   97b3901175a010d00e1af79fd9efc87b
#
_cell.length_a   1.000
_cell.length_b   1.000
_cell.length_c   1.000
_cell.angle_alpha   90.00
_cell.angle_beta   90.00
_cell.angle_gamma   90.00
#
_symmetry.space_group_name_H-M   'P 1'
#
loop_
_entity.id
_entity.type
_entity.pdbx_description
1 polymer ?
#
loop_
_entity_poly.entity_id
_entity_poly.type
_entity_poly.pdbx_seq_one_letter_code
_entity_poly.pdbx_strand_id
1 'polypeptide(L)'
;LFLVGENYMSLFVFGHRNPDTDAICSAIAYADLLRQTGQSDAVAACCGAPNKRTEYVLKTAGIAPPKIIMDIRPETEDICRKETITASFGDAFFEAYRRMQEWDLRAIPVVDKDNRVVGVLSVLDLMELLFRDEGDPIKSRTVTTNLKKITEALGGSFQHEVDPEQSDELLIMVGAMSSDGFTARMQQFDKDRVIVVCGDRPTIQLPAIEQGVRGLVITGGFGLSPGLIELAKARGVSVLLSPFDTVNTTTRIRSSQFIDPAVNRQVVTLPAKMRVSEARAIVERSKQPVFPVVGDNGLLAGISFKSDVINPPRPQLVLVDHNELTQAVAGVEEADVLEVLDHHRLGGGLKSAQPIRFVNEPVGSTCTLVARQYRDAGIEPEESLALCMASGIISDTLFLKSPTTTTVDRTILEWLRPRCSVDLDDFARTFFEIGSALRTSTPDGVVQEDCKEFVERDIRFSISQIEETGFDLFWERKDELRVALVAYADKHRLDFSALLITDVVSNGSLLLLSRETEAWEEINYPRIDPGLYALKNVVSRKKQLLPLVTQLIQTAVL
;
A
#
# COMPACT_ATOMS: atom_id res chain seq x y z
N LEU A 1 -3.64 12.47 -16.42
CA LEU A 1 -2.90 12.03 -15.23
C LEU A 1 -3.93 11.50 -14.24
N PHE A 2 -4.17 10.19 -14.27
CA PHE A 2 -5.07 9.53 -13.32
C PHE A 2 -4.25 9.22 -12.07
N LEU A 3 -4.77 9.62 -10.90
CA LEU A 3 -4.18 9.39 -9.59
C LEU A 3 -4.06 7.87 -9.35
N VAL A 4 -2.86 7.34 -9.48
CA VAL A 4 -2.42 6.13 -8.78
C VAL A 4 -2.55 6.47 -7.29
N GLY A 5 -3.06 5.56 -6.48
CA GLY A 5 -3.50 5.84 -5.11
C GLY A 5 -2.56 6.78 -4.35
N GLU A 6 -3.09 7.87 -3.82
CA GLU A 6 -2.35 9.00 -3.22
C GLU A 6 -1.28 8.59 -2.18
N ASN A 7 -1.39 7.41 -1.59
CA ASN A 7 -0.46 6.90 -0.58
C ASN A 7 0.83 6.27 -1.16
N TYR A 8 0.90 5.93 -2.44
CA TYR A 8 2.04 5.21 -3.00
C TYR A 8 3.13 6.13 -3.58
N MET A 9 2.79 7.40 -3.80
CA MET A 9 3.71 8.43 -4.30
C MET A 9 4.42 9.21 -3.19
N SER A 10 4.12 8.93 -1.92
CA SER A 10 4.75 9.61 -0.77
C SER A 10 6.21 9.21 -0.64
N LEU A 11 7.05 10.19 -0.30
CA LEU A 11 8.43 9.97 0.09
C LEU A 11 8.47 9.46 1.54
N PHE A 12 8.86 8.22 1.76
CA PHE A 12 8.97 7.67 3.10
C PHE A 12 10.36 7.84 3.70
N VAL A 13 10.42 8.29 4.95
CA VAL A 13 11.66 8.37 5.74
C VAL A 13 11.66 7.25 6.77
N PHE A 14 12.59 6.29 6.63
CA PHE A 14 12.68 5.10 7.47
C PHE A 14 13.95 5.06 8.30
N GLY A 15 13.80 4.78 9.60
CA GLY A 15 14.88 4.24 10.42
C GLY A 15 15.12 2.75 10.19
N HIS A 16 16.07 2.16 10.90
CA HIS A 16 16.41 0.74 10.73
C HIS A 16 15.30 -0.22 11.20
N ARG A 17 15.41 -1.49 10.78
CA ARG A 17 14.38 -2.53 10.94
C ARG A 17 13.96 -2.83 12.37
N ASN A 18 14.88 -2.69 13.34
CA ASN A 18 14.60 -2.84 14.77
C ASN A 18 14.65 -1.45 15.41
N PRO A 19 13.59 -0.63 15.28
CA PRO A 19 13.67 0.80 15.54
C PRO A 19 13.93 1.08 17.02
N ASP A 20 14.95 1.87 17.27
CA ASP A 20 15.24 2.45 18.57
C ASP A 20 14.82 3.93 18.63
N THR A 21 15.29 4.65 19.63
CA THR A 21 14.90 6.05 19.81
C THR A 21 15.51 6.95 18.73
N ASP A 22 16.78 6.74 18.34
CA ASP A 22 17.43 7.55 17.30
C ASP A 22 16.81 7.31 15.93
N ALA A 23 16.56 6.04 15.57
CA ALA A 23 15.95 5.66 14.31
C ALA A 23 14.55 6.28 14.12
N ILE A 24 13.71 6.31 15.17
CA ILE A 24 12.35 6.86 15.09
C ILE A 24 12.39 8.39 15.13
N CYS A 25 13.15 8.98 16.03
CA CYS A 25 13.22 10.43 16.19
C CYS A 25 13.88 11.12 14.99
N SER A 26 14.94 10.54 14.43
CA SER A 26 15.57 11.05 13.21
C SER A 26 14.63 10.97 12.02
N ALA A 27 13.87 9.87 11.86
CA ALA A 27 12.89 9.75 10.78
C ALA A 27 11.77 10.80 10.88
N ILE A 28 11.25 11.05 12.08
CA ILE A 28 10.20 12.06 12.31
C ILE A 28 10.73 13.46 11.99
N ALA A 29 11.87 13.83 12.56
CA ALA A 29 12.45 15.16 12.38
C ALA A 29 12.91 15.39 10.93
N TYR A 30 13.48 14.37 10.29
CA TYR A 30 13.93 14.50 8.92
C TYR A 30 12.78 14.60 7.92
N ALA A 31 11.71 13.86 8.12
CA ALA A 31 10.50 13.99 7.30
C ALA A 31 9.90 15.41 7.41
N ASP A 32 9.94 16.02 8.60
CA ASP A 32 9.51 17.40 8.79
C ASP A 32 10.42 18.39 8.05
N LEU A 33 11.73 18.27 8.19
CA LEU A 33 12.70 19.11 7.48
C LEU A 33 12.49 19.03 5.97
N LEU A 34 12.29 17.85 5.43
CA LEU A 34 12.01 17.65 4.01
C LEU A 34 10.74 18.38 3.57
N ARG A 35 9.66 18.31 4.37
CA ARG A 35 8.41 19.05 4.07
C ARG A 35 8.66 20.57 4.05
N GLN A 36 9.42 21.08 5.00
CA GLN A 36 9.75 22.51 5.07
C GLN A 36 10.69 22.98 3.95
N THR A 37 11.46 22.03 3.35
CA THR A 37 12.41 22.33 2.27
C THR A 37 11.91 21.96 0.87
N GLY A 38 10.62 21.64 0.72
CA GLY A 38 9.97 21.49 -0.59
C GLY A 38 9.49 20.07 -0.95
N GLN A 39 9.75 19.07 -0.13
CA GLN A 39 9.23 17.70 -0.29
C GLN A 39 7.96 17.53 0.56
N SER A 40 6.87 18.17 0.13
CA SER A 40 5.62 18.29 0.91
C SER A 40 4.96 16.95 1.26
N ASP A 41 5.27 15.88 0.53
CA ASP A 41 4.74 14.53 0.65
C ASP A 41 5.60 13.59 1.52
N ALA A 42 6.68 14.12 2.14
CA ALA A 42 7.55 13.33 3.01
C ALA A 42 6.83 12.87 4.29
N VAL A 43 6.86 11.55 4.53
CA VAL A 43 6.18 10.89 5.66
C VAL A 43 7.17 10.03 6.45
N ALA A 44 7.23 10.22 7.77
CA ALA A 44 7.98 9.34 8.64
C ALA A 44 7.30 7.97 8.75
N ALA A 45 8.10 6.90 8.65
CA ALA A 45 7.64 5.53 8.83
C ALA A 45 8.64 4.73 9.67
N CYS A 46 8.18 3.65 10.28
CA CYS A 46 9.03 2.74 11.07
C CYS A 46 8.69 1.28 10.76
N CYS A 47 9.65 0.38 11.01
CA CYS A 47 9.52 -1.05 10.74
C CYS A 47 8.97 -1.86 11.92
N GLY A 48 8.56 -1.21 13.00
CA GLY A 48 8.05 -1.87 14.19
C GLY A 48 7.50 -0.87 15.22
N ALA A 49 6.86 -1.39 16.26
CA ALA A 49 6.36 -0.55 17.34
C ALA A 49 7.53 0.12 18.11
N PRO A 50 7.37 1.38 18.53
CA PRO A 50 8.33 2.03 19.41
C PRO A 50 8.55 1.23 20.70
N ASN A 51 9.79 1.22 21.21
CA ASN A 51 10.08 0.68 22.52
C ASN A 51 9.59 1.64 23.64
N LYS A 52 9.60 1.18 24.90
CA LYS A 52 9.10 1.96 26.04
C LYS A 52 9.76 3.34 26.19
N ARG A 53 11.08 3.43 25.93
CA ARG A 53 11.81 4.70 25.96
C ARG A 53 11.32 5.64 24.88
N THR A 54 11.17 5.14 23.66
CA THR A 54 10.68 5.91 22.53
C THR A 54 9.21 6.32 22.71
N GLU A 55 8.37 5.44 23.26
CA GLU A 55 6.98 5.79 23.61
C GLU A 55 6.92 6.95 24.62
N TYR A 56 7.81 6.94 25.63
CA TYR A 56 7.92 8.04 26.58
C TYR A 56 8.32 9.35 25.88
N VAL A 57 9.31 9.31 24.99
CA VAL A 57 9.73 10.48 24.21
C VAL A 57 8.55 11.04 23.41
N LEU A 58 7.89 10.20 22.61
CA LEU A 58 6.79 10.62 21.76
C LEU A 58 5.61 11.19 22.56
N LYS A 59 5.28 10.56 23.69
CA LYS A 59 4.25 11.05 24.61
C LYS A 59 4.61 12.41 25.21
N THR A 60 5.85 12.60 25.66
CA THR A 60 6.32 13.85 26.25
C THR A 60 6.38 14.96 25.21
N ALA A 61 6.80 14.65 23.99
CA ALA A 61 6.83 15.57 22.86
C ALA A 61 5.42 15.86 22.28
N GLY A 62 4.39 15.07 22.63
CA GLY A 62 3.06 15.21 22.04
C GLY A 62 2.97 14.80 20.57
N ILE A 63 3.86 13.91 20.11
CA ILE A 63 3.93 13.45 18.72
C ILE A 63 3.32 12.06 18.61
N ALA A 64 2.47 11.85 17.60
CA ALA A 64 1.96 10.53 17.28
C ALA A 64 3.07 9.61 16.74
N PRO A 65 3.06 8.31 17.07
CA PRO A 65 4.00 7.35 16.49
C PRO A 65 3.94 7.36 14.96
N PRO A 66 5.09 7.19 14.26
CA PRO A 66 5.10 7.09 12.81
C PRO A 66 4.31 5.87 12.31
N LYS A 67 3.93 5.90 11.04
CA LYS A 67 3.23 4.78 10.40
C LYS A 67 4.11 3.52 10.42
N ILE A 68 3.56 2.42 10.94
CA ILE A 68 4.26 1.12 10.91
C ILE A 68 4.09 0.49 9.54
N ILE A 69 5.19 0.25 8.83
CA ILE A 69 5.26 -0.42 7.54
C ILE A 69 6.35 -1.47 7.59
N MET A 70 5.95 -2.75 7.64
CA MET A 70 6.89 -3.88 7.76
C MET A 70 7.47 -4.29 6.41
N ASP A 71 6.77 -4.02 5.32
CA ASP A 71 7.13 -4.40 3.96
C ASP A 71 6.62 -3.34 2.99
N ILE A 72 7.55 -2.79 2.18
CA ILE A 72 7.22 -1.69 1.24
C ILE A 72 6.91 -2.18 -0.17
N ARG A 73 6.99 -3.48 -0.43
CA ARG A 73 6.66 -4.04 -1.74
C ARG A 73 5.19 -3.79 -2.05
N PRO A 74 4.86 -3.30 -3.26
CA PRO A 74 3.50 -2.93 -3.60
C PRO A 74 2.56 -4.13 -3.68
N GLU A 75 1.34 -3.90 -3.24
CA GLU A 75 0.20 -4.77 -3.47
C GLU A 75 -0.62 -4.24 -4.66
N THR A 76 -1.48 -5.07 -5.23
CA THR A 76 -2.26 -4.67 -6.42
C THR A 76 -3.21 -3.52 -6.13
N GLU A 77 -3.66 -3.34 -4.89
CA GLU A 77 -4.49 -2.21 -4.48
C GLU A 77 -3.73 -0.87 -4.44
N ASP A 78 -2.39 -0.92 -4.29
CA ASP A 78 -1.55 0.28 -4.26
C ASP A 78 -1.36 0.87 -5.66
N ILE A 79 -1.39 0.02 -6.70
CA ILE A 79 -1.15 0.41 -8.09
C ILE A 79 -2.41 0.47 -8.93
N CYS A 80 -3.57 0.01 -8.41
CA CYS A 80 -4.83 0.04 -9.15
C CYS A 80 -5.42 1.45 -9.21
N ARG A 81 -6.15 1.70 -10.28
CA ARG A 81 -6.99 2.90 -10.42
C ARG A 81 -8.29 2.66 -9.66
N LYS A 82 -8.49 3.38 -8.57
CA LYS A 82 -9.67 3.24 -7.70
C LYS A 82 -10.90 3.89 -8.33
N GLU A 83 -10.71 5.05 -8.97
CA GLU A 83 -11.75 5.68 -9.76
C GLU A 83 -11.84 4.97 -11.11
N THR A 84 -12.93 4.26 -11.33
CA THR A 84 -13.18 3.54 -12.57
C THR A 84 -14.67 3.50 -12.90
N ILE A 85 -14.95 3.30 -14.18
CA ILE A 85 -16.29 3.07 -14.66
C ILE A 85 -16.54 1.58 -14.85
N THR A 86 -17.78 1.18 -14.72
CA THR A 86 -18.23 -0.20 -14.91
C THR A 86 -19.39 -0.25 -15.90
N ALA A 87 -19.66 -1.44 -16.41
CA ALA A 87 -20.92 -1.76 -17.06
C ALA A 87 -21.68 -2.81 -16.25
N SER A 88 -22.96 -2.97 -16.54
CA SER A 88 -23.83 -3.97 -15.93
C SER A 88 -24.63 -4.72 -16.99
N PHE A 89 -25.09 -5.92 -16.67
CA PHE A 89 -26.02 -6.62 -17.54
C PHE A 89 -27.28 -5.77 -17.78
N GLY A 90 -27.75 -5.73 -19.03
CA GLY A 90 -28.84 -4.88 -19.47
C GLY A 90 -28.43 -3.46 -19.87
N ASP A 91 -27.15 -3.08 -19.76
CA ASP A 91 -26.67 -1.86 -20.40
C ASP A 91 -26.69 -2.03 -21.93
N ALA A 92 -26.91 -0.92 -22.65
CA ALA A 92 -26.86 -0.93 -24.11
C ALA A 92 -25.44 -0.64 -24.62
N PHE A 93 -25.13 -1.12 -25.83
CA PHE A 93 -23.85 -0.86 -26.52
C PHE A 93 -23.45 0.62 -26.47
N PHE A 94 -24.39 1.53 -26.89
CA PHE A 94 -24.07 2.96 -26.94
C PHE A 94 -23.73 3.57 -25.60
N GLU A 95 -24.30 3.05 -24.49
CA GLU A 95 -24.02 3.51 -23.14
C GLU A 95 -22.63 3.08 -22.70
N ALA A 96 -22.31 1.78 -22.86
CA ALA A 96 -21.00 1.23 -22.53
C ALA A 96 -19.89 1.90 -23.36
N TYR A 97 -20.11 2.05 -24.67
CA TYR A 97 -19.15 2.68 -25.57
C TYR A 97 -18.91 4.16 -25.23
N ARG A 98 -19.98 4.93 -24.93
CA ARG A 98 -19.86 6.32 -24.51
C ARG A 98 -19.05 6.47 -23.23
N ARG A 99 -19.33 5.63 -22.20
CA ARG A 99 -18.55 5.63 -20.96
C ARG A 99 -17.08 5.34 -21.21
N MET A 100 -16.78 4.34 -22.07
CA MET A 100 -15.39 4.03 -22.45
C MET A 100 -14.70 5.21 -23.13
N GLN A 101 -15.40 5.93 -24.03
CA GLN A 101 -14.85 7.12 -24.70
C GLN A 101 -14.59 8.28 -23.73
N GLU A 102 -15.55 8.58 -22.85
CA GLU A 102 -15.43 9.66 -21.86
C GLU A 102 -14.24 9.48 -20.93
N TRP A 103 -13.86 8.23 -20.64
CA TRP A 103 -12.76 7.89 -19.74
C TRP A 103 -11.49 7.41 -20.46
N ASP A 104 -11.46 7.46 -21.79
CA ASP A 104 -10.37 6.97 -22.62
C ASP A 104 -9.95 5.52 -22.29
N LEU A 105 -10.94 4.65 -22.05
CA LEU A 105 -10.71 3.25 -21.69
C LEU A 105 -11.08 2.33 -22.86
N ARG A 106 -10.22 1.32 -23.10
CA ARG A 106 -10.46 0.30 -24.14
C ARG A 106 -11.17 -0.94 -23.64
N ALA A 107 -11.31 -1.07 -22.32
CA ALA A 107 -12.04 -2.14 -21.67
C ALA A 107 -12.46 -1.70 -20.27
N ILE A 108 -13.57 -2.22 -19.79
CA ILE A 108 -14.13 -1.94 -18.47
C ILE A 108 -14.62 -3.23 -17.79
N PRO A 109 -14.60 -3.31 -16.46
CA PRO A 109 -15.24 -4.42 -15.75
C PRO A 109 -16.76 -4.34 -15.87
N VAL A 110 -17.37 -5.52 -15.89
CA VAL A 110 -18.84 -5.67 -15.78
C VAL A 110 -19.13 -6.20 -14.37
N VAL A 111 -20.03 -5.51 -13.68
CA VAL A 111 -20.38 -5.82 -12.29
C VAL A 111 -21.87 -6.13 -12.14
N ASP A 112 -22.20 -6.92 -11.13
CA ASP A 112 -23.57 -7.15 -10.71
C ASP A 112 -24.09 -6.03 -9.79
N LYS A 113 -25.31 -6.18 -9.27
CA LYS A 113 -25.98 -5.22 -8.38
C LYS A 113 -25.24 -5.00 -7.05
N ASP A 114 -24.44 -5.98 -6.66
CA ASP A 114 -23.65 -5.97 -5.42
C ASP A 114 -22.21 -5.49 -5.65
N ASN A 115 -21.90 -4.92 -6.83
CA ASN A 115 -20.56 -4.50 -7.25
C ASN A 115 -19.53 -5.64 -7.34
N ARG A 116 -19.98 -6.88 -7.58
CA ARG A 116 -19.10 -8.02 -7.83
C ARG A 116 -18.76 -8.12 -9.30
N VAL A 117 -17.53 -8.43 -9.61
CA VAL A 117 -17.07 -8.58 -10.99
C VAL A 117 -17.66 -9.86 -11.58
N VAL A 118 -18.42 -9.72 -12.67
CA VAL A 118 -19.04 -10.83 -13.40
C VAL A 118 -18.47 -11.00 -14.80
N GLY A 119 -17.64 -10.08 -15.27
CA GLY A 119 -16.98 -10.15 -16.55
C GLY A 119 -16.15 -8.91 -16.88
N VAL A 120 -15.62 -8.89 -18.08
CA VAL A 120 -14.94 -7.75 -18.70
C VAL A 120 -15.51 -7.53 -20.09
N LEU A 121 -15.64 -6.27 -20.48
CA LEU A 121 -16.12 -5.85 -21.79
C LEU A 121 -15.06 -4.96 -22.43
N SER A 122 -14.60 -5.31 -23.63
CA SER A 122 -13.68 -4.49 -24.41
C SER A 122 -14.38 -3.84 -25.61
N VAL A 123 -13.74 -2.82 -26.18
CA VAL A 123 -14.21 -2.20 -27.43
C VAL A 123 -14.27 -3.22 -28.58
N LEU A 124 -13.37 -4.21 -28.60
CA LEU A 124 -13.41 -5.29 -29.61
C LEU A 124 -14.64 -6.17 -29.45
N ASP A 125 -14.98 -6.55 -28.21
CA ASP A 125 -16.17 -7.33 -27.92
C ASP A 125 -17.45 -6.58 -28.35
N LEU A 126 -17.48 -5.26 -28.12
CA LEU A 126 -18.56 -4.41 -28.59
C LEU A 126 -18.63 -4.34 -30.13
N MET A 127 -17.48 -4.27 -30.81
CA MET A 127 -17.44 -4.28 -32.27
C MET A 127 -17.93 -5.61 -32.84
N GLU A 128 -17.52 -6.73 -32.27
CA GLU A 128 -18.00 -8.05 -32.66
C GLU A 128 -19.52 -8.18 -32.51
N LEU A 129 -20.11 -7.57 -31.48
CA LEU A 129 -21.54 -7.54 -31.25
C LEU A 129 -22.30 -6.86 -32.40
N LEU A 130 -21.76 -5.75 -32.95
CA LEU A 130 -22.38 -5.00 -34.07
C LEU A 130 -22.16 -5.64 -35.44
N PHE A 131 -21.03 -6.31 -35.64
CA PHE A 131 -20.59 -6.83 -36.92
C PHE A 131 -20.63 -8.36 -36.99
N ARG A 132 -21.39 -9.00 -36.10
CA ARG A 132 -21.61 -10.44 -36.14
C ARG A 132 -22.19 -10.85 -37.48
N ASP A 133 -21.35 -11.39 -38.36
CA ASP A 133 -21.77 -11.98 -39.63
C ASP A 133 -22.06 -13.45 -39.39
N GLU A 134 -23.33 -13.77 -39.13
CA GLU A 134 -23.77 -15.15 -38.97
C GLU A 134 -24.16 -15.80 -40.32
N GLY A 135 -23.92 -15.13 -41.46
CA GLY A 135 -24.33 -15.62 -42.75
C GLY A 135 -25.85 -15.64 -42.98
N ASP A 136 -26.63 -15.21 -41.99
CA ASP A 136 -28.09 -15.14 -42.02
C ASP A 136 -28.53 -13.67 -42.18
N PRO A 137 -29.13 -13.31 -43.34
CA PRO A 137 -29.59 -11.95 -43.59
C PRO A 137 -30.69 -11.46 -42.63
N ILE A 138 -31.34 -12.34 -41.89
CA ILE A 138 -32.37 -11.99 -40.92
C ILE A 138 -31.68 -11.63 -39.60
N LYS A 139 -30.77 -12.49 -39.12
CA LYS A 139 -30.03 -12.25 -37.88
C LYS A 139 -29.20 -10.98 -37.91
N SER A 140 -28.66 -10.59 -39.07
CA SER A 140 -27.92 -9.33 -39.23
C SER A 140 -28.78 -8.07 -38.98
N ARG A 141 -30.10 -8.20 -38.93
CA ARG A 141 -31.07 -7.13 -38.66
C ARG A 141 -31.81 -7.29 -37.35
N THR A 142 -31.45 -8.26 -36.55
CA THR A 142 -32.08 -8.54 -35.26
C THR A 142 -31.26 -7.93 -34.14
N VAL A 143 -31.93 -7.31 -33.18
CA VAL A 143 -31.32 -6.71 -31.97
C VAL A 143 -32.04 -7.17 -30.73
N THR A 144 -31.32 -7.56 -29.70
CA THR A 144 -31.89 -7.86 -28.37
C THR A 144 -31.82 -6.60 -27.52
N THR A 145 -32.98 -6.00 -27.30
CA THR A 145 -33.11 -4.68 -26.62
C THR A 145 -34.54 -4.45 -26.14
N ASN A 146 -34.85 -3.26 -25.67
CA ASN A 146 -36.22 -2.80 -25.39
C ASN A 146 -36.48 -1.42 -26.03
N LEU A 147 -37.76 -1.03 -26.09
CA LEU A 147 -38.14 0.21 -26.75
C LEU A 147 -37.61 1.46 -26.04
N LYS A 148 -37.43 1.40 -24.71
CA LYS A 148 -36.81 2.47 -23.91
C LYS A 148 -35.38 2.72 -24.35
N LYS A 149 -34.56 1.67 -24.44
CA LYS A 149 -33.16 1.76 -24.91
C LYS A 149 -33.07 2.24 -26.35
N ILE A 150 -33.99 1.81 -27.22
CA ILE A 150 -34.09 2.34 -28.56
C ILE A 150 -34.32 3.85 -28.53
N THR A 151 -35.30 4.33 -27.76
CA THR A 151 -35.63 5.76 -27.63
C THR A 151 -34.47 6.57 -27.11
N GLU A 152 -33.75 6.05 -26.07
CA GLU A 152 -32.53 6.66 -25.52
C GLU A 152 -31.42 6.77 -26.58
N ALA A 153 -31.15 5.69 -27.32
CA ALA A 153 -30.14 5.68 -28.38
C ALA A 153 -30.47 6.66 -29.53
N LEU A 154 -31.75 6.84 -29.80
CA LEU A 154 -32.21 7.80 -30.80
C LEU A 154 -32.18 9.24 -30.31
N GLY A 155 -32.10 9.50 -29.00
CA GLY A 155 -32.38 10.82 -28.45
C GLY A 155 -33.78 11.31 -28.84
N GLY A 156 -34.70 10.37 -29.01
CA GLY A 156 -36.05 10.56 -29.46
C GLY A 156 -37.09 10.63 -28.35
N SER A 157 -38.36 10.46 -28.71
CA SER A 157 -39.47 10.44 -27.76
C SER A 157 -40.54 9.44 -28.19
N PHE A 158 -41.37 9.01 -27.25
CA PHE A 158 -42.58 8.27 -27.56
C PHE A 158 -43.72 9.22 -27.92
N GLN A 159 -44.45 8.89 -28.98
CA GLN A 159 -45.75 9.45 -29.27
C GLN A 159 -46.86 8.57 -28.68
N HIS A 160 -46.61 7.25 -28.58
CA HIS A 160 -47.40 6.26 -27.85
C HIS A 160 -46.49 5.11 -27.41
N GLU A 161 -46.62 4.63 -26.21
CA GLU A 161 -45.78 3.56 -25.66
C GLU A 161 -46.64 2.41 -25.07
N VAL A 162 -46.17 1.19 -25.31
CA VAL A 162 -46.70 -0.04 -24.73
C VAL A 162 -45.55 -0.87 -24.24
N ASP A 163 -45.49 -1.16 -22.96
CA ASP A 163 -44.45 -1.98 -22.30
C ASP A 163 -42.99 -1.65 -22.72
N PRO A 164 -42.56 -0.37 -22.62
CA PRO A 164 -41.30 0.08 -23.19
C PRO A 164 -40.05 -0.59 -22.61
N GLU A 165 -40.14 -1.17 -21.40
CA GLU A 165 -39.03 -1.86 -20.72
C GLU A 165 -39.00 -3.38 -20.99
N GLN A 166 -40.00 -3.95 -21.66
CA GLN A 166 -39.99 -5.35 -22.06
C GLN A 166 -38.83 -5.62 -23.03
N SER A 167 -37.96 -6.53 -22.67
CA SER A 167 -36.79 -6.94 -23.44
C SER A 167 -37.18 -8.03 -24.43
N ASP A 168 -36.92 -7.80 -25.68
CA ASP A 168 -37.27 -8.70 -26.79
C ASP A 168 -36.13 -8.80 -27.81
N GLU A 169 -36.14 -9.89 -28.58
CA GLU A 169 -35.37 -10.00 -29.81
C GLU A 169 -36.17 -9.37 -30.96
N LEU A 170 -35.74 -8.18 -31.40
CA LEU A 170 -36.49 -7.34 -32.31
C LEU A 170 -35.88 -7.32 -33.72
N LEU A 171 -36.67 -7.62 -34.75
CA LEU A 171 -36.28 -7.52 -36.15
C LEU A 171 -36.52 -6.12 -36.69
N ILE A 172 -35.47 -5.47 -37.16
CA ILE A 172 -35.56 -4.14 -37.80
C ILE A 172 -35.98 -4.31 -39.26
N MET A 173 -37.11 -3.71 -39.64
CA MET A 173 -37.63 -3.70 -40.98
C MET A 173 -37.74 -2.25 -41.48
N VAL A 174 -37.02 -1.91 -42.56
CA VAL A 174 -37.07 -0.59 -43.18
C VAL A 174 -38.18 -0.56 -44.21
N GLY A 175 -39.09 0.40 -44.11
CA GLY A 175 -40.20 0.63 -45.03
C GLY A 175 -39.76 1.26 -46.36
N ALA A 176 -38.83 0.60 -47.09
CA ALA A 176 -38.25 1.08 -48.34
C ALA A 176 -38.91 0.49 -49.60
N MET A 177 -39.82 -0.47 -49.43
CA MET A 177 -40.51 -1.17 -50.53
C MET A 177 -41.84 -0.48 -50.90
N SER A 178 -42.51 -1.01 -51.93
CA SER A 178 -43.93 -0.70 -52.20
C SER A 178 -44.81 -1.21 -51.04
N SER A 179 -45.99 -0.64 -50.85
CA SER A 179 -46.94 -1.03 -49.81
C SER A 179 -47.28 -2.52 -49.85
N ASP A 180 -47.55 -3.05 -51.05
CA ASP A 180 -47.92 -4.46 -51.19
C ASP A 180 -46.73 -5.40 -50.89
N GLY A 181 -45.53 -5.08 -51.39
CA GLY A 181 -44.32 -5.81 -51.12
C GLY A 181 -43.94 -5.78 -49.64
N PHE A 182 -44.13 -4.66 -48.96
CA PHE A 182 -43.90 -4.49 -47.53
C PHE A 182 -44.88 -5.35 -46.72
N THR A 183 -46.16 -5.29 -47.03
CA THR A 183 -47.19 -6.07 -46.32
C THR A 183 -46.98 -7.59 -46.49
N ALA A 184 -46.71 -8.05 -47.74
CA ALA A 184 -46.42 -9.45 -48.01
C ALA A 184 -45.17 -9.96 -47.26
N ARG A 185 -44.14 -9.15 -47.15
CA ARG A 185 -42.92 -9.51 -46.46
C ARG A 185 -43.12 -9.51 -44.92
N MET A 186 -43.89 -8.58 -44.37
CA MET A 186 -44.17 -8.48 -42.96
C MET A 186 -44.96 -9.69 -42.43
N GLN A 187 -45.82 -10.29 -43.29
CA GLN A 187 -46.55 -11.52 -42.94
C GLN A 187 -45.67 -12.75 -42.69
N GLN A 188 -44.39 -12.71 -43.09
CA GLN A 188 -43.42 -13.81 -42.90
C GLN A 188 -42.78 -13.80 -41.50
N PHE A 189 -43.01 -12.75 -40.68
CA PHE A 189 -42.35 -12.57 -39.39
C PHE A 189 -43.38 -12.47 -38.26
N ASP A 190 -42.95 -12.78 -37.07
CA ASP A 190 -43.72 -12.55 -35.85
C ASP A 190 -43.81 -11.04 -35.59
N LYS A 191 -45.01 -10.50 -35.68
CA LYS A 191 -45.28 -9.08 -35.65
C LYS A 191 -44.94 -8.43 -34.33
N ASP A 192 -45.12 -9.17 -33.22
CA ASP A 192 -44.81 -8.72 -31.86
C ASP A 192 -43.29 -8.52 -31.65
N ARG A 193 -42.47 -8.94 -32.67
CA ARG A 193 -41.03 -8.79 -32.69
C ARG A 193 -40.50 -7.87 -33.81
N VAL A 194 -41.40 -7.24 -34.54
CA VAL A 194 -40.98 -6.37 -35.63
C VAL A 194 -40.99 -4.90 -35.22
N ILE A 195 -39.85 -4.22 -35.48
CA ILE A 195 -39.72 -2.77 -35.43
C ILE A 195 -39.68 -2.25 -36.86
N VAL A 196 -40.68 -1.47 -37.25
CA VAL A 196 -40.73 -0.83 -38.56
C VAL A 196 -40.13 0.56 -38.51
N VAL A 197 -39.16 0.85 -39.41
CA VAL A 197 -38.53 2.17 -39.51
C VAL A 197 -38.95 2.79 -40.85
N CYS A 198 -39.65 3.92 -40.79
CA CYS A 198 -40.04 4.67 -42.01
C CYS A 198 -40.11 6.18 -41.73
N GLY A 199 -40.06 6.97 -42.79
CA GLY A 199 -40.31 8.41 -42.71
C GLY A 199 -41.80 8.73 -42.79
N ASP A 200 -42.10 9.92 -43.32
CA ASP A 200 -43.48 10.39 -43.56
C ASP A 200 -44.10 9.65 -44.77
N ARG A 201 -44.48 8.39 -44.53
CA ARG A 201 -45.06 7.50 -45.55
C ARG A 201 -46.30 6.77 -45.02
N PRO A 202 -47.50 7.37 -45.13
CA PRO A 202 -48.75 6.76 -44.68
C PRO A 202 -49.02 5.39 -45.27
N THR A 203 -48.53 5.10 -46.49
CA THR A 203 -48.66 3.81 -47.20
C THR A 203 -47.83 2.69 -46.55
N ILE A 204 -46.92 2.99 -45.63
CA ILE A 204 -46.17 2.03 -44.81
C ILE A 204 -46.66 2.07 -43.38
N GLN A 205 -46.93 3.28 -42.84
CA GLN A 205 -47.37 3.49 -41.45
C GLN A 205 -48.69 2.76 -41.17
N LEU A 206 -49.69 2.93 -42.04
CA LEU A 206 -51.00 2.30 -41.85
C LEU A 206 -50.93 0.75 -41.83
N PRO A 207 -50.32 0.07 -42.81
CA PRO A 207 -50.20 -1.40 -42.76
C PRO A 207 -49.40 -1.89 -41.58
N ALA A 208 -48.35 -1.20 -41.14
CA ALA A 208 -47.56 -1.56 -39.96
C ALA A 208 -48.44 -1.54 -38.67
N ILE A 209 -49.27 -0.49 -38.51
CA ILE A 209 -50.17 -0.35 -37.37
C ILE A 209 -51.29 -1.43 -37.42
N GLU A 210 -51.89 -1.63 -38.60
CA GLU A 210 -53.00 -2.59 -38.77
C GLU A 210 -52.53 -4.02 -38.50
N GLN A 211 -51.27 -4.34 -38.83
CA GLN A 211 -50.69 -5.65 -38.55
C GLN A 211 -50.28 -5.84 -37.06
N GLY A 212 -50.27 -4.77 -36.27
CA GLY A 212 -49.95 -4.85 -34.84
C GLY A 212 -48.46 -5.11 -34.58
N VAL A 213 -47.56 -4.39 -35.26
CA VAL A 213 -46.09 -4.51 -35.00
C VAL A 213 -45.73 -4.07 -33.60
N ARG A 214 -44.60 -4.56 -33.06
CA ARG A 214 -44.09 -4.19 -31.73
C ARG A 214 -43.83 -2.68 -31.61
N GLY A 215 -43.32 -2.08 -32.67
CA GLY A 215 -43.06 -0.65 -32.68
C GLY A 215 -42.89 -0.07 -34.09
N LEU A 216 -43.30 1.17 -34.25
CA LEU A 216 -43.15 1.96 -35.43
C LEU A 216 -42.27 3.18 -35.11
N VAL A 217 -41.11 3.29 -35.78
CA VAL A 217 -40.17 4.41 -35.61
C VAL A 217 -40.32 5.36 -36.81
N ILE A 218 -40.74 6.60 -36.52
CA ILE A 218 -40.90 7.65 -37.52
C ILE A 218 -39.62 8.50 -37.55
N THR A 219 -38.98 8.57 -38.73
CA THR A 219 -37.69 9.26 -38.93
C THR A 219 -37.87 10.67 -39.45
N GLY A 220 -36.82 11.51 -39.32
CA GLY A 220 -36.78 12.86 -39.88
C GLY A 220 -37.47 13.93 -39.05
N GLY A 221 -37.76 13.62 -37.77
CA GLY A 221 -38.46 14.56 -36.89
C GLY A 221 -39.96 14.69 -37.15
N PHE A 222 -40.54 13.83 -38.03
CA PHE A 222 -41.97 13.79 -38.30
C PHE A 222 -42.71 13.04 -37.19
N GLY A 223 -44.04 13.23 -37.13
CA GLY A 223 -44.94 12.50 -36.25
C GLY A 223 -46.07 11.83 -37.03
N LEU A 224 -46.80 10.94 -36.37
CA LEU A 224 -48.03 10.39 -36.95
C LEU A 224 -49.19 11.39 -36.88
N SER A 225 -50.10 11.28 -37.85
CA SER A 225 -51.38 12.00 -37.79
C SER A 225 -52.24 11.53 -36.64
N PRO A 226 -53.13 12.39 -36.08
CA PRO A 226 -53.95 12.02 -34.94
C PRO A 226 -54.77 10.74 -35.16
N GLY A 227 -55.28 10.50 -36.36
CA GLY A 227 -56.04 9.29 -36.69
C GLY A 227 -55.20 8.01 -36.64
N LEU A 228 -53.95 8.08 -37.09
CA LEU A 228 -53.00 6.93 -37.00
C LEU A 228 -52.54 6.67 -35.57
N ILE A 229 -52.44 7.72 -34.74
CA ILE A 229 -52.09 7.54 -33.30
C ILE A 229 -53.23 6.79 -32.58
N GLU A 230 -54.47 7.17 -32.82
CA GLU A 230 -55.63 6.49 -32.18
C GLU A 230 -55.73 5.02 -32.66
N LEU A 231 -55.43 4.76 -33.94
CA LEU A 231 -55.35 3.39 -34.44
C LEU A 231 -54.19 2.61 -33.80
N ALA A 232 -53.00 3.23 -33.61
CA ALA A 232 -51.85 2.62 -32.97
C ALA A 232 -52.19 2.25 -31.51
N LYS A 233 -52.85 3.13 -30.77
CA LYS A 233 -53.38 2.85 -29.43
C LYS A 233 -54.32 1.65 -29.41
N ALA A 234 -55.27 1.63 -30.33
CA ALA A 234 -56.26 0.54 -30.44
C ALA A 234 -55.64 -0.82 -30.77
N ARG A 235 -54.48 -0.81 -31.46
CA ARG A 235 -53.74 -2.01 -31.91
C ARG A 235 -52.57 -2.37 -30.98
N GLY A 236 -52.32 -1.59 -29.90
CA GLY A 236 -51.21 -1.83 -28.98
C GLY A 236 -49.81 -1.63 -29.62
N VAL A 237 -49.70 -0.76 -30.63
CA VAL A 237 -48.44 -0.47 -31.37
C VAL A 237 -47.74 0.71 -30.74
N SER A 238 -46.50 0.54 -30.28
CA SER A 238 -45.68 1.65 -29.80
C SER A 238 -45.21 2.53 -30.97
N VAL A 239 -45.21 3.86 -30.77
CA VAL A 239 -44.78 4.84 -31.76
C VAL A 239 -43.65 5.69 -31.22
N LEU A 240 -42.49 5.58 -31.88
CA LEU A 240 -41.26 6.28 -31.52
C LEU A 240 -40.93 7.33 -32.56
N LEU A 241 -40.45 8.48 -32.14
CA LEU A 241 -40.00 9.56 -33.02
C LEU A 241 -38.48 9.63 -32.99
N SER A 242 -37.87 9.66 -34.18
CA SER A 242 -36.45 9.85 -34.36
C SER A 242 -36.16 11.17 -35.08
N PRO A 243 -35.29 12.03 -34.57
CA PRO A 243 -34.89 13.26 -35.27
C PRO A 243 -33.99 12.99 -36.48
N PHE A 244 -33.45 11.78 -36.64
CA PHE A 244 -32.50 11.39 -37.66
C PHE A 244 -33.19 10.84 -38.92
N ASP A 245 -32.43 10.80 -40.02
CA ASP A 245 -32.82 10.07 -41.21
C ASP A 245 -32.91 8.55 -40.98
N THR A 246 -33.41 7.82 -41.96
CA THR A 246 -33.64 6.37 -41.83
C THR A 246 -32.35 5.58 -41.60
N VAL A 247 -31.25 5.96 -42.25
CA VAL A 247 -29.97 5.24 -42.13
C VAL A 247 -29.37 5.43 -40.71
N ASN A 248 -29.30 6.68 -40.28
CA ASN A 248 -28.81 7.00 -38.94
C ASN A 248 -29.71 6.41 -37.83
N THR A 249 -31.04 6.46 -38.02
CA THR A 249 -32.00 5.83 -37.10
C THR A 249 -31.75 4.33 -36.97
N THR A 250 -31.59 3.61 -38.09
CA THR A 250 -31.35 2.17 -38.09
C THR A 250 -30.04 1.82 -37.38
N THR A 251 -28.97 2.58 -37.65
CA THR A 251 -27.67 2.40 -36.98
C THR A 251 -27.78 2.60 -35.47
N ARG A 252 -28.52 3.62 -35.04
CA ARG A 252 -28.74 3.90 -33.61
C ARG A 252 -29.61 2.85 -32.93
N ILE A 253 -30.64 2.31 -33.59
CA ILE A 253 -31.40 1.17 -33.07
C ILE A 253 -30.48 -0.03 -32.86
N ARG A 254 -29.56 -0.33 -33.77
CA ARG A 254 -28.56 -1.40 -33.59
C ARG A 254 -27.66 -1.14 -32.38
N SER A 255 -27.30 0.11 -32.13
CA SER A 255 -26.48 0.46 -30.95
C SER A 255 -27.25 0.42 -29.63
N SER A 256 -28.57 0.21 -29.63
CA SER A 256 -29.34 -0.03 -28.42
C SER A 256 -29.29 -1.47 -27.93
N GLN A 257 -28.61 -2.37 -28.65
CA GLN A 257 -28.46 -3.78 -28.28
C GLN A 257 -27.79 -3.91 -26.92
N PHE A 258 -28.30 -4.85 -26.09
CA PHE A 258 -27.69 -5.18 -24.80
C PHE A 258 -26.31 -5.79 -24.98
N ILE A 259 -25.40 -5.43 -24.07
CA ILE A 259 -24.01 -5.90 -24.09
C ILE A 259 -23.82 -7.34 -23.59
N ASP A 260 -24.83 -7.94 -22.97
CA ASP A 260 -24.76 -9.23 -22.29
C ASP A 260 -24.08 -10.34 -23.10
N PRO A 261 -24.35 -10.51 -24.43
CA PRO A 261 -23.69 -11.50 -25.26
C PRO A 261 -22.22 -11.21 -25.57
N ALA A 262 -21.78 -9.95 -25.39
CA ALA A 262 -20.40 -9.53 -25.64
C ALA A 262 -19.52 -9.61 -24.40
N VAL A 263 -20.11 -9.79 -23.21
CA VAL A 263 -19.36 -9.83 -21.96
C VAL A 263 -18.52 -11.09 -21.88
N ASN A 264 -17.20 -10.92 -21.79
CA ASN A 264 -16.31 -12.04 -21.49
C ASN A 264 -16.40 -12.40 -20.00
N ARG A 265 -17.01 -13.55 -19.71
CA ARG A 265 -17.21 -14.04 -18.34
C ARG A 265 -16.03 -14.83 -17.80
N GLN A 266 -15.06 -15.21 -18.64
CA GLN A 266 -13.81 -15.85 -18.22
C GLN A 266 -12.80 -14.77 -17.83
N VAL A 267 -13.05 -14.09 -16.72
CA VAL A 267 -12.26 -12.95 -16.26
C VAL A 267 -11.19 -13.40 -15.26
N VAL A 268 -9.98 -12.90 -15.48
CA VAL A 268 -8.89 -12.96 -14.51
C VAL A 268 -8.99 -11.72 -13.63
N THR A 269 -9.19 -11.91 -12.33
CA THR A 269 -9.17 -10.85 -11.32
C THR A 269 -7.90 -10.94 -10.49
N LEU A 270 -7.47 -9.81 -9.92
CA LEU A 270 -6.33 -9.73 -9.01
C LEU A 270 -6.84 -9.44 -7.59
N PRO A 271 -6.53 -10.27 -6.58
CA PRO A 271 -6.81 -9.93 -5.19
C PRO A 271 -6.12 -8.62 -4.78
N ALA A 272 -6.79 -7.73 -4.06
CA ALA A 272 -6.28 -6.42 -3.67
C ALA A 272 -4.94 -6.50 -2.90
N LYS A 273 -4.80 -7.50 -2.03
CA LYS A 273 -3.59 -7.74 -1.22
C LYS A 273 -2.56 -8.68 -1.86
N MET A 274 -2.69 -8.96 -3.15
CA MET A 274 -1.69 -9.74 -3.86
C MET A 274 -0.46 -8.88 -4.13
N ARG A 275 0.74 -9.42 -3.94
CA ARG A 275 1.97 -8.73 -4.33
C ARG A 275 2.02 -8.51 -5.84
N VAL A 276 2.45 -7.32 -6.26
CA VAL A 276 2.57 -6.99 -7.70
C VAL A 276 3.53 -7.94 -8.42
N SER A 277 4.58 -8.40 -7.75
CA SER A 277 5.50 -9.42 -8.29
C SER A 277 4.81 -10.75 -8.63
N GLU A 278 3.83 -11.18 -7.84
CA GLU A 278 3.01 -12.37 -8.09
C GLU A 278 2.00 -12.10 -9.21
N ALA A 279 1.32 -10.94 -9.16
CA ALA A 279 0.37 -10.51 -10.18
C ALA A 279 0.99 -10.45 -11.57
N ARG A 280 2.28 -10.09 -11.68
CA ARG A 280 3.03 -10.00 -12.94
C ARG A 280 2.99 -11.32 -13.71
N ALA A 281 3.23 -12.45 -13.04
CA ALA A 281 3.23 -13.77 -13.69
C ALA A 281 1.84 -14.15 -14.25
N ILE A 282 0.76 -13.69 -13.60
CA ILE A 282 -0.62 -13.90 -14.05
C ILE A 282 -0.92 -13.02 -15.28
N VAL A 283 -0.58 -11.74 -15.18
CA VAL A 283 -0.86 -10.71 -16.19
C VAL A 283 -0.08 -10.95 -17.49
N GLU A 284 1.18 -11.39 -17.41
CA GLU A 284 2.00 -11.69 -18.59
C GLU A 284 1.42 -12.84 -19.44
N ARG A 285 0.82 -13.84 -18.81
CA ARG A 285 0.21 -14.97 -19.50
C ARG A 285 -1.18 -14.71 -20.04
N SER A 286 -1.83 -13.65 -19.58
CA SER A 286 -3.19 -13.30 -19.97
C SER A 286 -3.21 -12.40 -21.22
N LYS A 287 -4.24 -12.56 -22.07
CA LYS A 287 -4.55 -11.64 -23.17
C LYS A 287 -5.57 -10.55 -22.78
N GLN A 288 -6.06 -10.61 -21.54
CA GLN A 288 -7.05 -9.69 -21.02
C GLN A 288 -6.51 -8.25 -21.01
N PRO A 289 -7.27 -7.24 -21.49
CA PRO A 289 -6.78 -5.86 -21.60
C PRO A 289 -6.82 -5.09 -20.27
N VAL A 290 -7.71 -5.45 -19.35
CA VAL A 290 -7.89 -4.81 -18.04
C VAL A 290 -8.08 -5.89 -16.96
N PHE A 291 -7.47 -5.71 -15.81
CA PHE A 291 -7.54 -6.65 -14.68
C PHE A 291 -8.31 -5.99 -13.54
N PRO A 292 -9.54 -6.43 -13.25
CA PRO A 292 -10.26 -5.98 -12.06
C PRO A 292 -9.50 -6.39 -10.80
N VAL A 293 -9.28 -5.43 -9.90
CA VAL A 293 -8.73 -5.67 -8.56
C VAL A 293 -9.90 -5.84 -7.60
N VAL A 294 -9.91 -6.94 -6.86
CA VAL A 294 -11.02 -7.31 -5.98
C VAL A 294 -10.57 -7.38 -4.52
N GLY A 295 -11.36 -6.80 -3.63
CA GLY A 295 -11.15 -6.88 -2.19
C GLY A 295 -11.48 -8.26 -1.61
N ASP A 296 -11.18 -8.47 -0.32
CA ASP A 296 -11.43 -9.73 0.41
C ASP A 296 -12.91 -10.15 0.41
N ASN A 297 -13.82 -9.19 0.26
CA ASN A 297 -15.26 -9.41 0.14
C ASN A 297 -15.72 -9.76 -1.31
N GLY A 298 -14.80 -9.81 -2.26
CA GLY A 298 -15.07 -10.06 -3.69
C GLY A 298 -15.65 -8.87 -4.45
N LEU A 299 -15.68 -7.68 -3.86
CA LEU A 299 -16.15 -6.45 -4.50
C LEU A 299 -15.01 -5.81 -5.31
N LEU A 300 -15.40 -5.11 -6.38
CA LEU A 300 -14.46 -4.35 -7.20
C LEU A 300 -13.85 -3.21 -6.37
N ALA A 301 -12.51 -3.25 -6.20
CA ALA A 301 -11.73 -2.21 -5.54
C ALA A 301 -11.09 -1.21 -6.53
N GLY A 302 -10.87 -1.63 -7.78
CA GLY A 302 -10.29 -0.83 -8.83
C GLY A 302 -9.92 -1.66 -10.05
N ILE A 303 -9.19 -1.06 -10.97
CA ILE A 303 -8.68 -1.74 -12.17
C ILE A 303 -7.18 -1.50 -12.33
N SER A 304 -6.48 -2.50 -12.86
CA SER A 304 -5.09 -2.39 -13.30
C SER A 304 -4.96 -2.75 -14.76
N PHE A 305 -4.05 -2.09 -15.44
CA PHE A 305 -3.66 -2.47 -16.80
C PHE A 305 -2.37 -3.29 -16.77
N LYS A 306 -2.09 -3.94 -17.88
CA LYS A 306 -0.85 -4.73 -18.02
C LYS A 306 0.40 -3.90 -17.77
N SER A 307 0.41 -2.64 -18.23
CA SER A 307 1.50 -1.68 -18.00
C SER A 307 1.74 -1.39 -16.52
N ASP A 308 0.68 -1.24 -15.75
CA ASP A 308 0.75 -0.85 -14.34
C ASP A 308 1.37 -1.98 -13.49
N VAL A 309 1.09 -3.24 -13.86
CA VAL A 309 1.63 -4.42 -13.17
C VAL A 309 3.07 -4.76 -13.62
N ILE A 310 3.40 -4.56 -14.91
CA ILE A 310 4.75 -4.85 -15.43
C ILE A 310 5.76 -3.80 -14.97
N ASN A 311 5.38 -2.52 -14.99
CA ASN A 311 6.20 -1.41 -14.56
C ASN A 311 5.49 -0.62 -13.44
N PRO A 312 5.38 -1.19 -12.23
CA PRO A 312 4.74 -0.48 -11.13
C PRO A 312 5.56 0.75 -10.73
N PRO A 313 4.93 1.81 -10.24
CA PRO A 313 5.65 2.90 -9.62
C PRO A 313 6.45 2.37 -8.42
N ARG A 314 7.69 2.84 -8.28
CA ARG A 314 8.55 2.43 -7.16
C ARG A 314 8.38 3.41 -6.00
N PRO A 315 8.21 2.94 -4.75
CA PRO A 315 8.17 3.82 -3.59
C PRO A 315 9.50 4.55 -3.43
N GLN A 316 9.42 5.82 -3.04
CA GLN A 316 10.60 6.65 -2.80
C GLN A 316 10.98 6.63 -1.33
N LEU A 317 12.26 6.41 -1.04
CA LEU A 317 12.77 6.25 0.31
C LEU A 317 13.93 7.19 0.63
N VAL A 318 13.91 7.68 1.86
CA VAL A 318 15.07 8.18 2.56
C VAL A 318 15.35 7.23 3.73
N LEU A 319 16.58 6.78 3.85
CA LEU A 319 17.02 5.93 4.94
C LEU A 319 17.80 6.75 5.97
N VAL A 320 17.40 6.64 7.23
CA VAL A 320 18.09 7.28 8.35
C VAL A 320 18.54 6.23 9.35
N ASP A 321 19.70 6.46 9.98
CA ASP A 321 20.24 5.62 11.05
C ASP A 321 20.62 4.19 10.63
N HIS A 322 20.81 3.97 9.34
CA HIS A 322 21.38 2.74 8.77
C HIS A 322 21.76 2.92 7.31
N ASN A 323 22.71 2.11 6.85
CA ASN A 323 23.17 2.08 5.47
C ASN A 323 23.34 0.65 4.92
N GLU A 324 22.81 -0.36 5.62
CA GLU A 324 22.90 -1.76 5.23
C GLU A 324 21.53 -2.31 4.78
N LEU A 325 21.52 -3.06 3.67
CA LEU A 325 20.31 -3.71 3.14
C LEU A 325 19.61 -4.59 4.19
N THR A 326 20.39 -5.28 5.02
CA THR A 326 19.86 -6.20 6.06
C THR A 326 19.14 -5.50 7.21
N GLN A 327 19.39 -4.20 7.38
CA GLN A 327 18.77 -3.36 8.40
C GLN A 327 17.62 -2.52 7.86
N ALA A 328 17.45 -2.47 6.55
CA ALA A 328 16.39 -1.70 5.91
C ALA A 328 15.02 -2.41 5.98
N VAL A 329 13.97 -1.66 5.66
CA VAL A 329 12.61 -2.18 5.50
C VAL A 329 12.56 -3.30 4.47
N ALA A 330 11.72 -4.30 4.67
CA ALA A 330 11.57 -5.38 3.70
C ALA A 330 11.04 -4.83 2.36
N GLY A 331 11.65 -5.27 1.25
CA GLY A 331 11.29 -4.80 -0.10
C GLY A 331 12.02 -3.54 -0.55
N VAL A 332 12.99 -3.03 0.22
CA VAL A 332 13.79 -1.84 -0.17
C VAL A 332 14.48 -2.01 -1.53
N GLU A 333 14.75 -3.22 -1.97
CA GLU A 333 15.30 -3.54 -3.30
C GLU A 333 14.32 -3.23 -4.46
N GLU A 334 13.03 -3.13 -4.17
CA GLU A 334 11.98 -2.74 -5.12
C GLU A 334 11.64 -1.24 -5.04
N ALA A 335 12.31 -0.48 -4.17
CA ALA A 335 12.12 0.95 -3.98
C ALA A 335 13.23 1.78 -4.64
N ASP A 336 13.02 3.08 -4.75
CA ASP A 336 14.02 4.06 -5.15
C ASP A 336 14.53 4.79 -3.90
N VAL A 337 15.70 4.38 -3.41
CA VAL A 337 16.39 5.10 -2.34
C VAL A 337 16.94 6.40 -2.90
N LEU A 338 16.49 7.54 -2.38
CA LEU A 338 16.93 8.87 -2.81
C LEU A 338 18.04 9.43 -1.95
N GLU A 339 18.06 9.06 -0.67
CA GLU A 339 19.01 9.58 0.29
C GLU A 339 19.28 8.60 1.44
N VAL A 340 20.50 8.66 2.00
CA VAL A 340 20.91 7.97 3.21
C VAL A 340 21.57 8.97 4.15
N LEU A 341 21.10 9.04 5.41
CA LEU A 341 21.73 9.76 6.52
C LEU A 341 22.06 8.78 7.63
N ASP A 342 23.34 8.65 7.97
CA ASP A 342 23.77 7.63 8.93
C ASP A 342 25.07 8.01 9.65
N HIS A 343 25.28 7.43 10.82
CA HIS A 343 26.50 7.57 11.61
C HIS A 343 27.21 6.23 11.87
N HIS A 344 26.64 5.13 11.37
CA HIS A 344 27.21 3.81 11.51
C HIS A 344 28.37 3.58 10.51
N ARG A 345 29.17 2.53 10.76
CA ARG A 345 30.15 2.07 9.77
C ARG A 345 29.45 1.74 8.45
N LEU A 346 30.14 1.94 7.34
CA LEU A 346 29.64 1.56 6.03
C LEU A 346 29.38 0.06 5.98
N GLY A 347 28.16 -0.30 5.67
CA GLY A 347 27.74 -1.67 5.37
C GLY A 347 27.73 -1.94 3.88
N GLY A 348 27.09 -3.03 3.48
CA GLY A 348 26.99 -3.44 2.08
C GLY A 348 25.55 -3.74 1.65
N GLY A 349 25.39 -3.87 0.33
CA GLY A 349 24.17 -4.40 -0.28
C GLY A 349 23.17 -3.38 -0.80
N LEU A 350 23.16 -2.14 -0.32
CA LEU A 350 22.34 -1.08 -0.91
C LEU A 350 22.84 -0.75 -2.33
N LYS A 351 21.89 -0.65 -3.26
CA LYS A 351 22.13 -0.27 -4.66
C LYS A 351 21.11 0.79 -5.05
N SER A 352 21.56 1.79 -5.78
CA SER A 352 20.69 2.80 -6.38
C SER A 352 20.81 2.79 -7.89
N ALA A 353 19.71 3.06 -8.59
CA ALA A 353 19.70 3.19 -10.05
C ALA A 353 20.26 4.55 -10.51
N GLN A 354 20.20 5.54 -9.65
CA GLN A 354 20.67 6.92 -9.88
C GLN A 354 21.64 7.33 -8.76
N PRO A 355 22.49 8.35 -8.97
CA PRO A 355 23.26 8.96 -7.89
C PRO A 355 22.33 9.47 -6.79
N ILE A 356 22.67 9.17 -5.54
CA ILE A 356 21.89 9.57 -4.36
C ILE A 356 22.71 10.49 -3.46
N ARG A 357 22.05 11.26 -2.62
CA ARG A 357 22.72 11.93 -1.51
C ARG A 357 23.04 10.89 -0.43
N PHE A 358 24.32 10.75 -0.11
CA PHE A 358 24.78 9.80 0.91
C PHE A 358 25.61 10.54 1.95
N VAL A 359 25.07 10.71 3.15
CA VAL A 359 25.72 11.36 4.28
C VAL A 359 26.01 10.29 5.33
N ASN A 360 27.28 10.02 5.56
CA ASN A 360 27.74 9.14 6.62
C ASN A 360 28.91 9.81 7.34
N GLU A 361 28.68 10.17 8.60
CA GLU A 361 29.66 10.90 9.40
C GLU A 361 29.86 10.28 10.77
N PRO A 362 31.07 10.29 11.32
CA PRO A 362 31.38 9.68 12.61
C PRO A 362 30.92 10.57 13.77
N VAL A 363 29.62 10.72 13.96
CA VAL A 363 28.97 11.38 15.10
C VAL A 363 28.33 10.35 16.04
N GLY A 364 27.79 10.78 17.16
CA GLY A 364 27.22 9.88 18.16
C GLY A 364 25.79 9.42 17.85
N SER A 365 25.06 10.14 16.97
CA SER A 365 23.63 9.87 16.68
C SER A 365 23.25 10.47 15.32
N THR A 366 22.33 9.83 14.61
CA THR A 366 21.75 10.37 13.35
C THR A 366 20.93 11.63 13.63
N CYS A 367 20.26 11.75 14.78
CA CYS A 367 19.60 12.99 15.19
C CYS A 367 20.55 14.18 15.27
N THR A 368 21.85 13.99 15.55
CA THR A 368 22.86 15.04 15.47
C THR A 368 22.98 15.58 14.03
N LEU A 369 22.98 14.70 13.03
CA LEU A 369 23.06 15.08 11.63
C LEU A 369 21.79 15.83 11.19
N VAL A 370 20.63 15.35 11.59
CA VAL A 370 19.34 15.97 11.27
C VAL A 370 19.23 17.36 11.91
N ALA A 371 19.53 17.48 13.20
CA ALA A 371 19.46 18.78 13.91
C ALA A 371 20.47 19.78 13.34
N ARG A 372 21.66 19.34 12.92
CA ARG A 372 22.62 20.18 12.22
C ARG A 372 22.05 20.70 10.90
N GLN A 373 21.33 19.88 10.14
CA GLN A 373 20.70 20.34 8.89
C GLN A 373 19.61 21.39 9.14
N TYR A 374 18.81 21.26 10.21
CA TYR A 374 17.88 22.32 10.63
C TYR A 374 18.62 23.64 10.88
N ARG A 375 19.68 23.58 11.69
CA ARG A 375 20.49 24.77 12.02
C ARG A 375 21.12 25.39 10.78
N ASP A 376 21.73 24.58 9.92
CA ASP A 376 22.45 25.05 8.73
C ASP A 376 21.48 25.61 7.66
N ALA A 377 20.24 25.12 7.64
CA ALA A 377 19.15 25.66 6.81
C ALA A 377 18.51 26.95 7.41
N GLY A 378 18.86 27.32 8.64
CA GLY A 378 18.23 28.45 9.36
C GLY A 378 16.77 28.18 9.72
N ILE A 379 16.37 26.91 9.83
CA ILE A 379 15.01 26.49 10.19
C ILE A 379 14.98 26.20 11.70
N GLU A 380 14.07 26.86 12.40
CA GLU A 380 13.84 26.59 13.83
C GLU A 380 12.87 25.41 13.97
N PRO A 381 13.30 24.30 14.62
CA PRO A 381 12.40 23.18 14.87
C PRO A 381 11.34 23.55 15.91
N GLU A 382 10.14 22.99 15.78
CA GLU A 382 9.14 23.05 16.85
C GLU A 382 9.67 22.37 18.12
N GLU A 383 9.19 22.80 19.30
CA GLU A 383 9.62 22.25 20.61
C GLU A 383 9.53 20.73 20.69
N SER A 384 8.48 20.16 20.11
CA SER A 384 8.24 18.73 19.99
C SER A 384 9.34 18.01 19.20
N LEU A 385 9.75 18.58 18.06
CA LEU A 385 10.81 18.04 17.21
C LEU A 385 12.20 18.26 17.81
N ALA A 386 12.41 19.38 18.47
CA ALA A 386 13.64 19.64 19.22
C ALA A 386 13.85 18.59 20.31
N LEU A 387 12.79 18.24 21.07
CA LEU A 387 12.83 17.19 22.07
C LEU A 387 13.07 15.80 21.44
N CYS A 388 12.44 15.48 20.31
CA CYS A 388 12.70 14.24 19.58
C CYS A 388 14.18 14.12 19.19
N MET A 389 14.75 15.13 18.56
CA MET A 389 16.16 15.10 18.14
C MET A 389 17.10 15.04 19.34
N ALA A 390 16.82 15.81 20.41
CA ALA A 390 17.59 15.73 21.65
C ALA A 390 17.53 14.32 22.27
N SER A 391 16.37 13.65 22.21
CA SER A 391 16.19 12.31 22.76
C SER A 391 16.98 11.24 22.01
N GLY A 392 17.06 11.32 20.66
CA GLY A 392 17.94 10.43 19.87
C GLY A 392 19.40 10.62 20.26
N ILE A 393 19.87 11.87 20.37
CA ILE A 393 21.23 12.16 20.83
C ILE A 393 21.47 11.63 22.25
N ILE A 394 20.54 11.84 23.19
CA ILE A 394 20.62 11.35 24.57
C ILE A 394 20.71 9.82 24.58
N SER A 395 19.90 9.15 23.78
CA SER A 395 19.88 7.69 23.68
C SER A 395 21.23 7.15 23.25
N ASP A 396 21.72 7.51 22.09
CA ASP A 396 22.87 6.88 21.45
C ASP A 396 24.22 7.31 22.02
N THR A 397 24.25 8.53 22.59
CA THR A 397 25.44 9.03 23.26
C THR A 397 25.48 8.72 24.75
N LEU A 398 24.48 8.01 25.29
CA LEU A 398 24.29 7.81 26.73
C LEU A 398 24.39 9.13 27.48
N PHE A 399 23.64 10.13 27.02
CA PHE A 399 23.70 11.51 27.49
C PHE A 399 25.12 12.07 27.48
N LEU A 400 25.77 11.99 26.32
CA LEU A 400 27.14 12.48 26.03
C LEU A 400 28.28 11.76 26.81
N LYS A 401 28.01 10.55 27.34
CA LYS A 401 28.99 9.73 28.07
C LYS A 401 29.57 8.58 27.26
N SER A 402 28.92 8.21 26.15
CA SER A 402 29.40 7.15 25.26
C SER A 402 30.76 7.50 24.65
N PRO A 403 31.66 6.51 24.45
CA PRO A 403 32.91 6.70 23.70
C PRO A 403 32.70 7.14 22.25
N THR A 404 31.50 6.98 21.72
CA THR A 404 31.13 7.42 20.36
C THR A 404 30.77 8.90 20.29
N THR A 405 30.60 9.56 21.43
CA THR A 405 30.24 11.00 21.54
C THR A 405 31.32 11.90 20.96
N THR A 406 30.94 12.80 20.08
CA THR A 406 31.83 13.80 19.49
C THR A 406 31.56 15.21 20.00
N THR A 407 32.41 16.16 19.59
CA THR A 407 32.17 17.58 19.87
C THR A 407 30.95 18.11 19.12
N VAL A 408 30.60 17.50 17.98
CA VAL A 408 29.41 17.89 17.20
C VAL A 408 28.14 17.55 17.98
N ASP A 409 28.05 16.35 18.57
CA ASP A 409 26.92 15.94 19.41
C ASP A 409 26.69 16.90 20.57
N ARG A 410 27.76 17.27 21.26
CA ARG A 410 27.71 18.25 22.37
C ARG A 410 27.19 19.60 21.91
N THR A 411 27.73 20.12 20.81
CA THR A 411 27.34 21.43 20.26
C THR A 411 25.87 21.43 19.81
N ILE A 412 25.42 20.36 19.18
CA ILE A 412 24.05 20.25 18.71
C ILE A 412 23.07 20.07 19.85
N LEU A 413 23.40 19.25 20.85
CA LEU A 413 22.54 19.07 22.03
C LEU A 413 22.38 20.39 22.82
N GLU A 414 23.47 21.16 22.97
CA GLU A 414 23.41 22.50 23.57
C GLU A 414 22.59 23.49 22.72
N TRP A 415 22.61 23.37 21.40
CA TRP A 415 21.76 24.17 20.51
C TRP A 415 20.29 23.79 20.65
N LEU A 416 19.96 22.49 20.83
CA LEU A 416 18.60 21.99 21.04
C LEU A 416 18.04 22.34 22.44
N ARG A 417 18.88 22.36 23.48
CA ARG A 417 18.47 22.53 24.89
C ARG A 417 17.48 23.69 25.10
N PRO A 418 17.73 24.93 24.67
CA PRO A 418 16.78 26.04 24.87
C PRO A 418 15.51 25.95 24.01
N ARG A 419 15.46 25.00 23.08
CA ARG A 419 14.32 24.74 22.18
C ARG A 419 13.40 23.63 22.66
N CYS A 420 13.81 22.92 23.70
CA CYS A 420 12.99 21.88 24.32
C CYS A 420 12.11 22.46 25.42
N SER A 421 10.88 21.97 25.54
CA SER A 421 9.90 22.39 26.56
C SER A 421 10.18 21.81 27.94
N VAL A 422 11.17 20.93 28.07
CA VAL A 422 11.52 20.21 29.31
C VAL A 422 13.00 20.40 29.64
N ASP A 423 13.33 20.27 30.94
CA ASP A 423 14.74 20.18 31.37
C ASP A 423 15.33 18.86 30.91
N LEU A 424 16.39 18.91 30.08
CA LEU A 424 16.98 17.71 29.48
C LEU A 424 17.71 16.83 30.48
N ASP A 425 18.18 17.34 31.62
CA ASP A 425 18.87 16.54 32.64
C ASP A 425 17.85 15.68 33.42
N ASP A 426 16.71 16.26 33.80
CA ASP A 426 15.62 15.52 34.44
C ASP A 426 14.93 14.58 33.46
N PHE A 427 14.75 14.99 32.22
CA PHE A 427 14.21 14.17 31.14
C PHE A 427 15.10 12.94 30.90
N ALA A 428 16.41 13.12 30.73
CA ALA A 428 17.35 12.02 30.49
C ALA A 428 17.36 11.00 31.65
N ARG A 429 17.28 11.49 32.90
CA ARG A 429 17.16 10.59 34.08
C ARG A 429 15.92 9.70 33.94
N THR A 430 14.76 10.30 33.71
CA THR A 430 13.50 9.56 33.56
C THR A 430 13.53 8.61 32.36
N PHE A 431 14.09 9.06 31.23
CA PHE A 431 14.23 8.26 30.01
C PHE A 431 15.02 6.96 30.25
N PHE A 432 16.15 7.04 30.95
CA PHE A 432 16.91 5.85 31.26
C PHE A 432 16.23 4.98 32.33
N GLU A 433 15.56 5.56 33.31
CA GLU A 433 14.80 4.83 34.33
C GLU A 433 13.64 4.01 33.74
N ILE A 434 12.91 4.56 32.78
CA ILE A 434 11.82 3.84 32.09
C ILE A 434 12.34 2.63 31.32
N GLY A 435 13.53 2.71 30.78
CA GLY A 435 14.20 1.61 30.10
C GLY A 435 14.90 0.62 31.03
N SER A 436 14.84 0.81 32.35
CA SER A 436 15.47 -0.09 33.29
C SER A 436 14.82 -1.47 33.29
N ALA A 437 15.54 -2.45 32.78
CA ALA A 437 15.13 -3.84 32.82
C ALA A 437 14.99 -4.34 34.26
N LEU A 438 15.86 -3.87 35.16
CA LEU A 438 15.82 -4.24 36.58
C LEU A 438 14.55 -3.76 37.29
N ARG A 439 13.91 -2.69 36.84
CA ARG A 439 12.64 -2.20 37.41
C ARG A 439 11.42 -2.88 36.84
N THR A 440 11.44 -3.20 35.56
CA THR A 440 10.22 -3.54 34.83
C THR A 440 10.07 -5.01 34.46
N SER A 441 11.16 -5.78 34.51
CA SER A 441 11.18 -7.18 34.06
C SER A 441 11.37 -8.16 35.24
N THR A 442 10.85 -9.38 35.09
CA THR A 442 11.16 -10.50 35.97
C THR A 442 12.64 -10.88 35.81
N PRO A 443 13.26 -11.60 36.78
CA PRO A 443 14.65 -12.04 36.64
C PRO A 443 14.91 -12.80 35.32
N ASP A 444 14.01 -13.70 34.95
CA ASP A 444 14.11 -14.43 33.68
C ASP A 444 14.00 -13.47 32.46
N GLY A 445 13.14 -12.44 32.53
CA GLY A 445 13.03 -11.41 31.52
C GLY A 445 14.31 -10.61 31.36
N VAL A 446 14.94 -10.20 32.46
CA VAL A 446 16.22 -9.48 32.46
C VAL A 446 17.33 -10.30 31.80
N VAL A 447 17.43 -11.60 32.13
CA VAL A 447 18.43 -12.50 31.53
C VAL A 447 18.24 -12.71 30.04
N GLN A 448 16.99 -12.64 29.55
CA GLN A 448 16.65 -12.81 28.14
C GLN A 448 16.70 -11.50 27.36
N GLU A 449 16.79 -10.35 28.04
CA GLU A 449 16.85 -9.05 27.36
C GLU A 449 18.18 -8.88 26.63
N ASP A 450 18.11 -8.52 25.35
CA ASP A 450 19.24 -8.48 24.44
C ASP A 450 20.26 -9.63 24.62
N CYS A 451 19.75 -10.85 24.81
CA CYS A 451 20.56 -12.04 24.98
C CYS A 451 21.03 -12.58 23.62
N LYS A 452 22.32 -12.90 23.52
CA LYS A 452 22.89 -13.58 22.32
C LYS A 452 23.72 -14.77 22.74
N GLU A 453 23.53 -15.87 22.02
CA GLU A 453 24.30 -17.09 22.21
C GLU A 453 25.49 -17.10 21.23
N PHE A 454 26.59 -17.64 21.72
CA PHE A 454 27.87 -17.74 21.02
C PHE A 454 28.47 -19.14 21.18
N VAL A 455 29.29 -19.50 20.22
CA VAL A 455 30.13 -20.71 20.29
C VAL A 455 31.54 -20.31 19.93
N GLU A 456 32.46 -20.55 20.84
CA GLU A 456 33.89 -20.38 20.60
C GLU A 456 34.59 -21.69 20.94
N ARG A 457 35.20 -22.32 19.94
CA ARG A 457 35.69 -23.70 20.03
C ARG A 457 34.51 -24.62 20.46
N ASP A 458 34.66 -25.36 21.52
CA ASP A 458 33.63 -26.28 22.07
C ASP A 458 32.80 -25.66 23.22
N ILE A 459 33.03 -24.40 23.56
CA ILE A 459 32.35 -23.69 24.66
C ILE A 459 31.16 -22.93 24.10
N ARG A 460 29.97 -23.27 24.60
CA ARG A 460 28.71 -22.59 24.29
C ARG A 460 28.33 -21.65 25.42
N PHE A 461 28.13 -20.39 25.12
CA PHE A 461 27.79 -19.39 26.13
C PHE A 461 26.81 -18.35 25.63
N SER A 462 26.17 -17.64 26.54
CA SER A 462 25.36 -16.47 26.20
C SER A 462 25.84 -15.22 26.92
N ILE A 463 25.62 -14.08 26.32
CA ILE A 463 25.83 -12.78 26.95
C ILE A 463 24.58 -11.94 26.72
N SER A 464 23.92 -11.58 27.82
CA SER A 464 22.85 -10.59 27.86
C SER A 464 23.44 -9.24 28.26
N GLN A 465 22.86 -8.14 27.74
CA GLN A 465 23.26 -6.79 28.15
C GLN A 465 22.04 -5.97 28.51
N ILE A 466 22.11 -5.28 29.64
CA ILE A 466 21.15 -4.28 30.09
C ILE A 466 21.85 -2.98 30.43
N GLU A 467 21.12 -1.88 30.29
CA GLU A 467 21.58 -0.54 30.60
C GLU A 467 20.81 0.02 31.79
N GLU A 468 21.52 0.51 32.79
CA GLU A 468 20.98 1.01 34.06
C GLU A 468 21.60 2.36 34.44
N THR A 469 20.93 3.11 35.32
CA THR A 469 21.44 4.33 35.93
C THR A 469 21.93 4.02 37.35
N GLY A 470 23.18 3.58 37.48
CA GLY A 470 23.75 3.09 38.72
C GLY A 470 23.52 1.59 38.93
N PHE A 471 24.09 1.07 40.04
CA PHE A 471 24.03 -0.36 40.34
C PHE A 471 23.15 -0.71 41.56
N ASP A 472 22.43 0.23 42.14
CA ASP A 472 21.66 0.00 43.38
C ASP A 472 20.63 -1.11 43.22
N LEU A 473 19.82 -1.05 42.18
CA LEU A 473 18.82 -2.09 41.84
C LEU A 473 19.47 -3.45 41.54
N PHE A 474 20.64 -3.46 40.94
CA PHE A 474 21.37 -4.70 40.71
C PHE A 474 21.76 -5.37 42.04
N TRP A 475 22.28 -4.59 43.02
CA TRP A 475 22.66 -5.14 44.32
C TRP A 475 21.46 -5.72 45.07
N GLU A 476 20.28 -5.09 44.96
CA GLU A 476 19.05 -5.60 45.57
C GLU A 476 18.60 -6.93 44.92
N ARG A 477 18.83 -7.10 43.62
CA ARG A 477 18.34 -8.22 42.83
C ARG A 477 19.39 -9.27 42.43
N LYS A 478 20.63 -9.10 42.85
CA LYS A 478 21.78 -9.90 42.41
C LYS A 478 21.56 -11.41 42.53
N ASP A 479 21.04 -11.87 43.66
CA ASP A 479 20.88 -13.30 43.89
C ASP A 479 19.79 -13.93 43.03
N GLU A 480 18.67 -13.25 42.85
CA GLU A 480 17.61 -13.74 41.95
C GLU A 480 18.05 -13.75 40.46
N LEU A 481 18.83 -12.75 40.05
CA LEU A 481 19.40 -12.71 38.70
C LEU A 481 20.40 -13.84 38.45
N ARG A 482 21.21 -14.17 39.46
CA ARG A 482 22.13 -15.31 39.37
C ARG A 482 21.39 -16.64 39.22
N VAL A 483 20.31 -16.84 39.98
CA VAL A 483 19.46 -18.03 39.86
C VAL A 483 18.86 -18.12 38.46
N ALA A 484 18.34 -17.02 37.92
CA ALA A 484 17.79 -16.97 36.58
C ALA A 484 18.85 -17.26 35.50
N LEU A 485 20.08 -16.72 35.65
CA LEU A 485 21.20 -16.99 34.74
C LEU A 485 21.58 -18.48 34.72
N VAL A 486 21.64 -19.13 35.88
CA VAL A 486 21.92 -20.57 35.98
C VAL A 486 20.81 -21.37 35.30
N ALA A 487 19.55 -21.06 35.57
CA ALA A 487 18.41 -21.73 34.97
C ALA A 487 18.39 -21.56 33.43
N TYR A 488 18.75 -20.38 32.95
CA TYR A 488 18.86 -20.11 31.52
C TYR A 488 19.96 -20.97 30.85
N ALA A 489 21.17 -20.99 31.47
CA ALA A 489 22.28 -21.79 30.98
C ALA A 489 21.95 -23.30 30.92
N ASP A 490 21.30 -23.83 31.95
CA ASP A 490 20.88 -25.24 32.02
C ASP A 490 19.84 -25.57 30.91
N LYS A 491 18.82 -24.74 30.79
CA LYS A 491 17.76 -24.90 29.80
C LYS A 491 18.30 -24.92 28.37
N HIS A 492 19.26 -24.05 28.06
CA HIS A 492 19.86 -23.89 26.73
C HIS A 492 21.10 -24.75 26.51
N ARG A 493 21.51 -25.54 27.50
CA ARG A 493 22.72 -26.39 27.48
C ARG A 493 23.98 -25.61 27.17
N LEU A 494 24.15 -24.49 27.89
CA LEU A 494 25.31 -23.60 27.77
C LEU A 494 26.30 -23.93 28.89
N ASP A 495 27.58 -23.78 28.61
CA ASP A 495 28.64 -23.95 29.61
C ASP A 495 28.57 -22.84 30.65
N PHE A 496 28.25 -21.61 30.21
CA PHE A 496 27.90 -20.50 31.09
C PHE A 496 27.00 -19.48 30.41
N SER A 497 26.31 -18.67 31.19
CA SER A 497 25.62 -17.45 30.78
C SER A 497 26.18 -16.26 31.54
N ALA A 498 26.26 -15.11 30.88
CA ALA A 498 26.74 -13.86 31.43
C ALA A 498 25.69 -12.75 31.28
N LEU A 499 25.57 -11.89 32.29
CA LEU A 499 24.77 -10.67 32.24
C LEU A 499 25.71 -9.47 32.43
N LEU A 500 25.77 -8.62 31.40
CA LEU A 500 26.49 -7.34 31.45
C LEU A 500 25.50 -6.25 31.86
N ILE A 501 25.68 -5.69 33.02
CA ILE A 501 24.92 -4.55 33.56
C ILE A 501 25.76 -3.31 33.35
N THR A 502 25.39 -2.45 32.43
CA THR A 502 26.11 -1.23 32.09
C THR A 502 25.50 -0.03 32.81
N ASP A 503 26.29 0.62 33.65
CA ASP A 503 25.91 1.92 34.21
C ASP A 503 26.22 3.03 33.21
N VAL A 504 25.18 3.61 32.66
CA VAL A 504 25.27 4.70 31.68
C VAL A 504 25.79 6.00 32.30
N VAL A 505 25.86 6.10 33.64
CA VAL A 505 26.34 7.29 34.35
C VAL A 505 27.86 7.25 34.60
N SER A 506 28.38 6.10 35.05
CA SER A 506 29.79 5.96 35.43
C SER A 506 30.70 5.39 34.35
N ASN A 507 30.17 5.03 33.16
CA ASN A 507 30.91 4.34 32.09
C ASN A 507 31.60 3.04 32.54
N GLY A 508 30.97 2.31 33.40
CA GLY A 508 31.43 1.03 33.89
C GLY A 508 30.35 -0.03 33.82
N SER A 509 30.75 -1.29 33.88
CA SER A 509 29.79 -2.37 33.90
C SER A 509 30.09 -3.34 35.03
N LEU A 510 29.06 -4.03 35.49
CA LEU A 510 29.19 -5.26 36.28
C LEU A 510 28.92 -6.45 35.35
N LEU A 511 29.73 -7.49 35.47
CA LEU A 511 29.55 -8.75 34.77
C LEU A 511 29.19 -9.84 35.75
N LEU A 512 27.97 -10.33 35.70
CA LEU A 512 27.49 -11.44 36.49
C LEU A 512 27.51 -12.72 35.66
N LEU A 513 28.13 -13.77 36.16
CA LEU A 513 28.22 -15.09 35.54
C LEU A 513 27.32 -16.11 36.24
N SER A 514 26.72 -17.00 35.47
CA SER A 514 26.01 -18.16 36.00
C SER A 514 26.97 -19.15 36.67
N ARG A 515 28.13 -19.36 36.05
CA ARG A 515 29.23 -20.24 36.51
C ARG A 515 30.55 -19.66 36.05
N GLU A 516 31.59 -19.85 36.88
CA GLU A 516 32.97 -19.59 36.49
C GLU A 516 33.58 -20.87 35.95
N THR A 517 34.30 -20.75 34.83
CA THR A 517 35.15 -21.78 34.25
C THR A 517 36.62 -21.38 34.46
N GLU A 518 37.57 -22.26 34.22
CA GLU A 518 39.01 -21.98 34.36
C GLU A 518 39.44 -20.75 33.53
N ALA A 519 38.76 -20.49 32.42
CA ALA A 519 39.01 -19.32 31.56
C ALA A 519 38.88 -17.97 32.30
N TRP A 520 38.07 -17.90 33.37
CA TRP A 520 37.85 -16.65 34.09
C TRP A 520 38.94 -16.33 35.11
N GLU A 521 39.87 -17.27 35.41
CA GLU A 521 41.03 -17.02 36.26
C GLU A 521 42.01 -16.02 35.65
N GLU A 522 42.05 -15.94 34.31
CA GLU A 522 42.92 -15.04 33.57
C GLU A 522 42.33 -13.63 33.37
N ILE A 523 41.12 -13.35 33.85
CA ILE A 523 40.48 -12.05 33.65
C ILE A 523 41.19 -10.93 34.43
N ASN A 524 41.65 -9.92 33.77
CA ASN A 524 42.35 -8.78 34.38
C ASN A 524 41.38 -7.65 34.79
N TYR A 525 40.32 -8.02 35.53
CA TYR A 525 39.35 -7.08 36.10
C TYR A 525 39.08 -7.45 37.57
N PRO A 526 38.77 -6.46 38.43
CA PRO A 526 38.48 -6.73 39.83
C PRO A 526 37.29 -7.67 40.01
N ARG A 527 37.51 -8.77 40.73
CA ARG A 527 36.47 -9.67 41.17
C ARG A 527 35.88 -9.12 42.46
N ILE A 528 34.59 -8.80 42.46
CA ILE A 528 33.87 -8.24 43.60
C ILE A 528 33.29 -9.34 44.46
N ASP A 529 32.78 -10.41 43.83
CA ASP A 529 32.13 -11.55 44.44
C ASP A 529 32.35 -12.79 43.54
N PRO A 530 32.15 -14.03 43.97
CA PRO A 530 32.21 -15.19 43.09
C PRO A 530 31.32 -15.00 41.87
N GLY A 531 31.89 -15.09 40.67
CA GLY A 531 31.19 -14.87 39.41
C GLY A 531 30.70 -13.44 39.15
N LEU A 532 31.26 -12.45 39.86
CA LEU A 532 30.91 -11.03 39.63
C LEU A 532 32.18 -10.19 39.51
N TYR A 533 32.30 -9.49 38.38
CA TYR A 533 33.45 -8.67 38.02
C TYR A 533 33.07 -7.22 37.75
N ALA A 534 33.92 -6.27 38.16
CA ALA A 534 33.78 -4.85 37.83
C ALA A 534 34.58 -4.52 36.56
N LEU A 535 33.89 -4.24 35.49
CA LEU A 535 34.49 -3.95 34.19
C LEU A 535 34.55 -2.43 33.97
N LYS A 536 35.63 -1.79 34.35
CA LYS A 536 35.83 -0.36 34.15
C LYS A 536 36.04 -0.07 32.67
N ASN A 537 35.32 0.93 32.12
CA ASN A 537 35.37 1.35 30.72
C ASN A 537 34.90 0.29 29.69
N VAL A 538 34.16 -0.72 30.13
CA VAL A 538 33.50 -1.68 29.26
C VAL A 538 32.01 -1.40 29.27
N VAL A 539 31.47 -0.93 28.15
CA VAL A 539 30.05 -0.53 28.01
C VAL A 539 29.36 -1.22 26.81
N SER A 540 30.10 -2.01 26.05
CA SER A 540 29.59 -2.67 24.87
C SER A 540 29.90 -4.15 24.84
N ARG A 541 28.85 -4.97 24.81
CA ARG A 541 28.98 -6.43 24.63
C ARG A 541 29.75 -6.76 23.35
N LYS A 542 29.34 -6.19 22.21
CA LYS A 542 29.88 -6.54 20.88
C LYS A 542 31.32 -6.06 20.66
N LYS A 543 31.62 -4.83 21.08
CA LYS A 543 32.91 -4.19 20.75
C LYS A 543 34.00 -4.48 21.80
N GLN A 544 33.62 -4.76 23.06
CA GLN A 544 34.57 -4.85 24.17
C GLN A 544 34.47 -6.17 24.93
N LEU A 545 33.26 -6.59 25.37
CA LEU A 545 33.16 -7.81 26.20
C LEU A 545 33.33 -9.09 25.37
N LEU A 546 32.70 -9.23 24.21
CA LEU A 546 32.80 -10.45 23.41
C LEU A 546 34.25 -10.74 22.97
N PRO A 547 35.04 -9.78 22.48
CA PRO A 547 36.45 -10.01 22.20
C PRO A 547 37.26 -10.45 23.43
N LEU A 548 36.99 -9.85 24.62
CA LEU A 548 37.61 -10.24 25.86
C LEU A 548 37.30 -11.70 26.22
N VAL A 549 36.03 -12.09 26.22
CA VAL A 549 35.59 -13.46 26.52
C VAL A 549 36.17 -14.46 25.54
N THR A 550 36.17 -14.16 24.23
CA THR A 550 36.77 -15.00 23.20
C THR A 550 38.26 -15.20 23.47
N GLN A 551 38.99 -14.13 23.81
CA GLN A 551 40.42 -14.22 24.15
C GLN A 551 40.67 -15.10 25.39
N LEU A 552 39.88 -14.93 26.47
CA LEU A 552 39.98 -15.73 27.68
C LEU A 552 39.77 -17.22 27.38
N ILE A 553 38.76 -17.58 26.59
CA ILE A 553 38.47 -18.96 26.18
C ILE A 553 39.64 -19.52 25.34
N GLN A 554 40.23 -18.71 24.47
CA GLN A 554 41.37 -19.14 23.65
C GLN A 554 42.64 -19.37 24.46
N THR A 555 42.87 -18.59 25.52
CA THR A 555 44.08 -18.68 26.37
C THR A 555 43.99 -19.83 27.37
N ALA A 556 42.81 -20.09 27.95
CA ALA A 556 42.62 -21.13 28.97
C ALA A 556 42.79 -22.58 28.47
N VAL A 557 42.74 -22.81 27.16
CA VAL A 557 42.84 -24.14 26.53
C VAL A 557 44.27 -24.43 26.00
N LEU A 558 45.21 -23.50 26.19
CA LEU A 558 46.64 -23.72 25.92
C LEU A 558 47.36 -24.23 27.16
#